data_4e8b7b310684bf79a0067a496452b584
#
_entry.id   4e8b7b310684bf79a0067a496452b584
#
_cell.length_a   1.000
_cell.length_b   1.000
_cell.length_c   1.000
_cell.angle_alpha   90.00
_cell.angle_beta   90.00
_cell.angle_gamma   90.00
#
_symmetry.space_group_name_H-M   'P 1'
#
loop_
_entity.id
_entity.type
_entity.pdbx_description
1 polymer ?
#
loop_
_entity_poly.entity_id
_entity_poly.type
_entity_poly.pdbx_seq_one_letter_code
_entity_poly.pdbx_strand_id
1 'polypeptide(L)'
;MFKPMRFAAIVPILLMVVASSSIQAAPFPADPPSSSKDQAKDAKLRNDSFAALNSLYASEPKAKEFAGKSKAILVFPNILKAGFMVGGQGGDGVLIERGKVVGKFNLSAASFGFQAGAQSFAQVMFFTTNEAVAYLDKSDGWSVGVGPSIVVMDQGMAKSATTQTLSSDVYVFIFGQRGLMGGAGVQGQKITRIGN
;
A
#
# COMPACT_ATOMS: atom_id res chain seq x y z
N MET A 1 -11.89 2.83 95.51
CA MET A 1 -12.68 3.79 94.74
C MET A 1 -11.66 4.63 93.89
N PHE A 2 -11.19 4.10 92.76
CA PHE A 2 -10.18 4.74 91.94
C PHE A 2 -10.80 5.05 90.59
N LYS A 3 -10.77 6.33 90.21
CA LYS A 3 -11.19 6.85 88.88
C LYS A 3 -10.06 6.72 87.91
N PRO A 4 -10.21 6.18 86.68
CA PRO A 4 -9.18 6.23 85.71
C PRO A 4 -9.23 7.55 84.93
N MET A 5 -8.06 8.16 84.80
CA MET A 5 -7.75 9.37 84.09
C MET A 5 -7.65 9.05 82.56
N ARG A 6 -8.46 9.73 81.74
CA ARG A 6 -8.43 9.58 80.30
C ARG A 6 -7.35 10.50 79.74
N PHE A 7 -6.26 9.95 79.15
CA PHE A 7 -5.32 10.67 78.32
C PHE A 7 -5.87 10.71 76.89
N ALA A 8 -6.16 11.90 76.41
CA ALA A 8 -6.47 12.15 75.00
C ALA A 8 -5.15 12.37 74.20
N ALA A 9 -4.77 11.44 73.43
CA ALA A 9 -3.65 11.59 72.50
C ALA A 9 -4.14 12.35 71.25
N ILE A 10 -3.63 13.57 71.05
CA ILE A 10 -3.81 14.37 69.83
C ILE A 10 -2.78 13.89 68.81
N VAL A 11 -3.22 13.25 67.74
CA VAL A 11 -2.38 12.89 66.60
C VAL A 11 -2.48 14.03 65.58
N PRO A 12 -1.40 14.68 65.21
CA PRO A 12 -1.44 15.66 64.11
C PRO A 12 -1.53 14.94 62.77
N ILE A 13 -2.61 15.16 62.01
CA ILE A 13 -2.77 14.72 60.66
C ILE A 13 -1.87 15.62 59.79
N LEU A 14 -0.76 15.05 59.33
CA LEU A 14 0.13 15.66 58.35
C LEU A 14 -0.54 15.53 56.95
N LEU A 15 -1.12 16.62 56.45
CA LEU A 15 -1.71 16.70 55.10
C LEU A 15 -0.61 16.70 54.08
N MET A 16 -0.30 15.55 53.49
CA MET A 16 0.58 15.44 52.32
C MET A 16 -0.15 15.94 51.08
N VAL A 17 0.17 17.14 50.63
CA VAL A 17 -0.23 17.66 49.30
C VAL A 17 0.59 16.93 48.26
N VAL A 18 -0.01 15.93 47.61
CA VAL A 18 0.56 15.28 46.46
C VAL A 18 0.36 16.22 45.25
N ALA A 19 1.39 16.94 44.87
CA ALA A 19 1.43 17.70 43.63
C ALA A 19 1.39 16.72 42.46
N SER A 20 0.24 16.56 41.85
CA SER A 20 0.08 15.81 40.61
C SER A 20 0.76 16.58 39.47
N SER A 21 2.03 16.28 39.19
CA SER A 21 2.72 16.76 38.00
C SER A 21 2.10 16.09 36.78
N SER A 22 1.27 16.80 36.04
CA SER A 22 0.76 16.38 34.73
C SER A 22 1.97 16.33 33.78
N ILE A 23 2.43 15.12 33.46
CA ILE A 23 3.39 14.91 32.39
C ILE A 23 2.64 15.20 31.11
N GLN A 24 2.81 16.42 30.59
CA GLN A 24 2.36 16.80 29.26
C GLN A 24 3.23 16.03 28.26
N ALA A 25 2.67 15.01 27.61
CA ALA A 25 3.37 14.34 26.52
C ALA A 25 3.68 15.39 25.46
N ALA A 26 4.96 15.58 25.16
CA ALA A 26 5.37 16.44 24.06
C ALA A 26 4.71 15.97 22.78
N PRO A 27 4.17 16.85 21.93
CA PRO A 27 3.66 16.44 20.63
C PRO A 27 4.80 15.80 19.85
N PHE A 28 4.52 14.64 19.23
CA PHE A 28 5.46 14.01 18.31
C PHE A 28 5.94 15.05 17.30
N PRO A 29 7.24 15.11 16.97
CA PRO A 29 7.72 16.03 15.96
C PRO A 29 6.93 15.78 14.67
N ALA A 30 6.29 16.82 14.17
CA ALA A 30 5.64 16.76 12.85
C ALA A 30 6.72 16.43 11.82
N ASP A 31 6.39 15.56 10.86
CA ASP A 31 7.28 15.24 9.76
C ASP A 31 7.80 16.54 9.13
N PRO A 32 9.10 16.62 8.79
CA PRO A 32 9.64 17.81 8.16
C PRO A 32 8.84 18.12 6.88
N PRO A 33 8.55 19.41 6.60
CA PRO A 33 7.79 19.79 5.41
C PRO A 33 8.50 19.24 4.17
N SER A 34 7.78 18.47 3.37
CA SER A 34 8.29 17.90 2.12
C SER A 34 8.89 18.99 1.24
N SER A 35 10.07 18.74 0.67
CA SER A 35 10.73 19.71 -0.19
C SER A 35 9.87 19.98 -1.44
N SER A 36 10.06 21.14 -2.07
CA SER A 36 9.36 21.47 -3.33
C SER A 36 9.59 20.43 -4.43
N LYS A 37 10.74 19.75 -4.40
CA LYS A 37 11.06 18.64 -5.32
C LYS A 37 10.24 17.40 -5.03
N ASP A 38 10.01 17.08 -3.76
CA ASP A 38 9.19 15.93 -3.35
C ASP A 38 7.73 16.17 -3.72
N GLN A 39 7.22 17.38 -3.51
CA GLN A 39 5.86 17.76 -3.92
C GLN A 39 5.66 17.65 -5.44
N ALA A 40 6.65 18.10 -6.23
CA ALA A 40 6.60 17.97 -7.69
C ALA A 40 6.65 16.50 -8.15
N LYS A 41 7.48 15.66 -7.50
CA LYS A 41 7.54 14.21 -7.76
C LYS A 41 6.21 13.54 -7.44
N ASP A 42 5.60 13.88 -6.31
CA ASP A 42 4.31 13.34 -5.89
C ASP A 42 3.17 13.74 -6.81
N ALA A 43 3.14 15.01 -7.24
CA ALA A 43 2.17 15.50 -8.20
C ALA A 43 2.32 14.78 -9.56
N LYS A 44 3.55 14.58 -10.02
CA LYS A 44 3.83 13.82 -11.25
C LYS A 44 3.37 12.37 -11.12
N LEU A 45 3.72 11.68 -10.05
CA LEU A 45 3.31 10.28 -9.83
C LEU A 45 1.79 10.15 -9.84
N ARG A 46 1.09 11.06 -9.18
CA ARG A 46 -0.38 11.11 -9.17
C ARG A 46 -0.94 11.27 -10.58
N ASN A 47 -0.46 12.25 -11.34
CA ASN A 47 -0.94 12.53 -12.70
C ASN A 47 -0.68 11.34 -13.64
N ASP A 48 0.52 10.77 -13.59
CA ASP A 48 0.90 9.61 -14.38
C ASP A 48 0.02 8.39 -14.04
N SER A 49 -0.33 8.20 -12.75
CA SER A 49 -1.19 7.12 -12.30
C SER A 49 -2.62 7.26 -12.81
N PHE A 50 -3.20 8.45 -12.77
CA PHE A 50 -4.53 8.67 -13.36
C PHE A 50 -4.51 8.53 -14.88
N ALA A 51 -3.45 8.99 -15.55
CA ALA A 51 -3.28 8.80 -17.00
C ALA A 51 -3.19 7.32 -17.37
N ALA A 52 -2.42 6.52 -16.62
CA ALA A 52 -2.31 5.09 -16.81
C ALA A 52 -3.66 4.37 -16.58
N LEU A 53 -4.39 4.73 -15.53
CA LEU A 53 -5.71 4.17 -15.25
C LEU A 53 -6.72 4.49 -16.37
N ASN A 54 -6.73 5.72 -16.86
CA ASN A 54 -7.57 6.12 -18.00
C ASN A 54 -7.19 5.38 -19.29
N SER A 55 -5.88 5.18 -19.54
CA SER A 55 -5.39 4.38 -20.67
C SER A 55 -5.86 2.93 -20.59
N LEU A 56 -5.84 2.32 -19.39
CA LEU A 56 -6.39 0.97 -19.17
C LEU A 56 -7.88 0.95 -19.49
N TYR A 57 -8.66 1.92 -19.02
CA TYR A 57 -10.10 1.99 -19.28
C TYR A 57 -10.46 2.19 -20.75
N ALA A 58 -9.56 2.81 -21.52
CA ALA A 58 -9.73 2.99 -22.98
C ALA A 58 -9.41 1.71 -23.74
N SER A 59 -8.35 1.00 -23.35
CA SER A 59 -7.91 -0.24 -24.02
C SER A 59 -8.70 -1.48 -23.57
N GLU A 60 -9.17 -1.49 -22.33
CA GLU A 60 -9.89 -2.61 -21.71
C GLU A 60 -11.13 -2.09 -20.96
N PRO A 61 -12.28 -1.93 -21.66
CA PRO A 61 -13.48 -1.35 -21.06
C PRO A 61 -14.00 -2.11 -19.84
N LYS A 62 -13.78 -3.43 -19.76
CA LYS A 62 -14.16 -4.23 -18.58
C LYS A 62 -13.41 -3.84 -17.32
N ALA A 63 -12.22 -3.23 -17.41
CA ALA A 63 -11.52 -2.71 -16.25
C ALA A 63 -12.36 -1.70 -15.45
N LYS A 64 -13.30 -0.98 -16.09
CA LYS A 64 -14.26 -0.11 -15.39
C LYS A 64 -15.24 -0.88 -14.51
N GLU A 65 -15.62 -2.08 -14.91
CA GLU A 65 -16.51 -2.94 -14.10
C GLU A 65 -15.78 -3.43 -12.84
N PHE A 66 -14.49 -3.76 -12.95
CA PHE A 66 -13.64 -4.09 -11.80
C PHE A 66 -13.50 -2.89 -10.87
N ALA A 67 -13.27 -1.69 -11.42
CA ALA A 67 -13.17 -0.47 -10.64
C ALA A 67 -14.45 -0.21 -9.82
N GLY A 68 -15.62 -0.40 -10.42
CA GLY A 68 -16.92 -0.22 -9.74
C GLY A 68 -17.16 -1.19 -8.57
N LYS A 69 -16.50 -2.34 -8.55
CA LYS A 69 -16.61 -3.35 -7.48
C LYS A 69 -15.47 -3.27 -6.46
N SER A 70 -14.43 -2.51 -6.76
CA SER A 70 -13.22 -2.43 -5.94
C SER A 70 -13.39 -1.50 -4.75
N LYS A 71 -12.79 -1.87 -3.63
CA LYS A 71 -12.64 -1.05 -2.43
C LYS A 71 -11.51 -0.03 -2.60
N ALA A 72 -10.43 -0.46 -3.28
CA ALA A 72 -9.28 0.36 -3.60
C ALA A 72 -8.66 -0.08 -4.95
N ILE A 73 -7.92 0.82 -5.57
CA ILE A 73 -7.20 0.60 -6.83
C ILE A 73 -5.75 1.06 -6.62
N LEU A 74 -4.80 0.15 -6.76
CA LEU A 74 -3.37 0.46 -6.69
C LEU A 74 -2.82 0.55 -8.11
N VAL A 75 -2.25 1.70 -8.47
CA VAL A 75 -1.79 2.00 -9.82
C VAL A 75 -0.29 2.27 -9.81
N PHE A 76 0.46 1.46 -10.53
CA PHE A 76 1.86 1.67 -10.86
C PHE A 76 1.94 2.13 -12.33
N PRO A 77 2.13 3.43 -12.61
CA PRO A 77 2.07 3.94 -13.97
C PRO A 77 3.26 3.53 -14.82
N ASN A 78 4.39 3.23 -14.18
CA ASN A 78 5.61 2.81 -14.85
C ASN A 78 6.44 1.90 -13.94
N ILE A 79 6.54 0.63 -14.31
CA ILE A 79 7.43 -0.35 -13.71
C ILE A 79 8.55 -0.61 -14.72
N LEU A 80 9.79 -0.41 -14.29
CA LEU A 80 10.96 -0.78 -15.07
C LEU A 80 11.41 -2.17 -14.65
N LYS A 81 11.56 -3.05 -15.64
CA LYS A 81 12.14 -4.39 -15.48
C LYS A 81 13.38 -4.50 -16.33
N ALA A 82 14.50 -4.93 -15.75
CA ALA A 82 15.74 -5.15 -16.47
C ALA A 82 16.51 -6.32 -15.85
N GLY A 83 17.30 -7.02 -16.67
CA GLY A 83 18.15 -8.11 -16.18
C GLY A 83 18.84 -8.90 -17.28
N PHE A 84 19.80 -9.69 -16.82
CA PHE A 84 20.47 -10.72 -17.59
C PHE A 84 20.74 -11.90 -16.64
N MET A 85 20.04 -13.03 -16.85
CA MET A 85 20.01 -14.21 -15.95
C MET A 85 19.45 -13.90 -14.55
N VAL A 86 19.89 -12.83 -13.92
CA VAL A 86 19.32 -12.22 -12.72
C VAL A 86 18.77 -10.87 -13.12
N GLY A 87 17.56 -10.57 -12.69
CA GLY A 87 16.88 -9.31 -13.01
C GLY A 87 16.17 -8.73 -11.82
N GLY A 88 15.81 -7.45 -11.97
CA GLY A 88 14.97 -6.74 -11.03
C GLY A 88 13.91 -5.94 -11.73
N GLN A 89 12.85 -5.63 -11.00
CA GLN A 89 11.87 -4.65 -11.43
C GLN A 89 11.47 -3.76 -10.27
N GLY A 90 11.07 -2.55 -10.58
CA GLY A 90 10.62 -1.59 -9.58
C GLY A 90 9.85 -0.45 -10.16
N GLY A 91 9.02 0.15 -9.34
CA GLY A 91 8.22 1.32 -9.69
C GLY A 91 7.43 1.84 -8.51
N ASP A 92 7.16 3.15 -8.53
CA ASP A 92 6.29 3.80 -7.54
C ASP A 92 4.87 3.86 -8.07
N GLY A 93 3.90 3.77 -7.15
CA GLY A 93 2.47 3.81 -7.46
C GLY A 93 1.66 4.51 -6.39
N VAL A 94 0.39 4.71 -6.65
CA VAL A 94 -0.56 5.31 -5.71
C VAL A 94 -1.76 4.40 -5.46
N LEU A 95 -2.24 4.39 -4.22
CA LEU A 95 -3.50 3.75 -3.84
C LEU A 95 -4.62 4.78 -3.94
N ILE A 96 -5.67 4.43 -4.65
CA ILE A 96 -6.84 5.27 -4.90
C ILE A 96 -8.05 4.61 -4.24
N GLU A 97 -8.69 5.33 -3.33
CA GLU A 97 -9.96 4.96 -2.72
C GLU A 97 -10.99 6.06 -3.00
N ARG A 98 -12.16 5.67 -3.49
CA ARG A 98 -13.26 6.61 -3.80
C ARG A 98 -12.81 7.82 -4.63
N GLY A 99 -11.90 7.58 -5.58
CA GLY A 99 -11.35 8.62 -6.47
C GLY A 99 -10.28 9.53 -5.85
N LYS A 100 -9.85 9.28 -4.61
CA LYS A 100 -8.80 10.05 -3.93
C LYS A 100 -7.57 9.20 -3.71
N VAL A 101 -6.37 9.78 -3.87
CA VAL A 101 -5.12 9.14 -3.49
C VAL A 101 -5.01 9.13 -1.97
N VAL A 102 -4.82 7.94 -1.39
CA VAL A 102 -4.75 7.70 0.06
C VAL A 102 -3.41 7.12 0.51
N GLY A 103 -2.50 6.86 -0.41
CA GLY A 103 -1.17 6.35 -0.08
C GLY A 103 -0.28 6.18 -1.28
N LYS A 104 1.03 6.17 -1.02
CA LYS A 104 2.08 5.90 -2.01
C LYS A 104 2.75 4.56 -1.71
N PHE A 105 3.02 3.79 -2.74
CA PHE A 105 3.58 2.45 -2.63
C PHE A 105 4.75 2.27 -3.59
N ASN A 106 5.72 1.47 -3.20
CA ASN A 106 6.78 0.98 -4.06
C ASN A 106 6.59 -0.51 -4.32
N LEU A 107 6.72 -0.88 -5.58
CA LEU A 107 6.80 -2.26 -6.01
C LEU A 107 8.26 -2.57 -6.29
N SER A 108 8.76 -3.66 -5.72
CA SER A 108 10.08 -4.21 -6.00
C SER A 108 9.99 -5.72 -6.21
N ALA A 109 10.76 -6.25 -7.15
CA ALA A 109 10.83 -7.67 -7.39
C ALA A 109 12.21 -8.07 -7.88
N ALA A 110 12.62 -9.28 -7.52
CA ALA A 110 13.78 -9.94 -8.08
C ALA A 110 13.32 -11.12 -8.95
N SER A 111 14.00 -11.34 -10.06
CA SER A 111 13.74 -12.45 -10.97
C SER A 111 15.01 -13.21 -11.27
N PHE A 112 14.86 -14.54 -11.41
CA PHE A 112 15.94 -15.46 -11.76
C PHE A 112 15.48 -16.32 -12.93
N GLY A 113 16.35 -16.52 -13.92
CA GLY A 113 16.05 -17.36 -15.07
C GLY A 113 16.70 -16.88 -16.36
N PHE A 114 16.44 -17.62 -17.44
CA PHE A 114 16.94 -17.26 -18.77
C PHE A 114 16.15 -16.07 -19.31
N GLN A 115 16.57 -14.86 -18.94
CA GLN A 115 15.97 -13.61 -19.40
C GLN A 115 17.07 -12.59 -19.66
N ALA A 116 16.90 -11.81 -20.74
CA ALA A 116 17.81 -10.72 -21.09
C ALA A 116 17.01 -9.56 -21.69
N GLY A 117 17.35 -8.35 -21.26
CA GLY A 117 16.77 -7.13 -21.80
C GLY A 117 16.24 -6.17 -20.76
N ALA A 118 15.53 -5.16 -21.26
CA ALA A 118 14.84 -4.18 -20.43
C ALA A 118 13.47 -3.87 -21.04
N GLN A 119 12.47 -3.73 -20.18
CA GLN A 119 11.12 -3.30 -20.56
C GLN A 119 10.50 -2.43 -19.47
N SER A 120 9.55 -1.61 -19.88
CA SER A 120 8.68 -0.89 -18.95
C SER A 120 7.23 -1.25 -19.23
N PHE A 121 6.39 -1.19 -18.21
CA PHE A 121 4.95 -1.47 -18.29
C PHE A 121 4.21 -0.77 -17.16
N ALA A 122 2.89 -0.65 -17.30
CA ALA A 122 2.01 -0.22 -16.23
C ALA A 122 1.30 -1.44 -15.60
N GLN A 123 0.99 -1.33 -14.32
CA GLN A 123 0.24 -2.34 -13.57
C GLN A 123 -0.86 -1.66 -12.75
N VAL A 124 -2.07 -2.19 -12.84
CA VAL A 124 -3.22 -1.77 -12.04
C VAL A 124 -3.76 -2.98 -11.29
N MET A 125 -3.97 -2.81 -9.99
CA MET A 125 -4.49 -3.84 -9.09
C MET A 125 -5.81 -3.37 -8.50
N PHE A 126 -6.87 -4.12 -8.74
CA PHE A 126 -8.22 -3.87 -8.23
C PHE A 126 -8.46 -4.74 -6.99
N PHE A 127 -8.59 -4.13 -5.84
CA PHE A 127 -8.84 -4.80 -4.54
C PHE A 127 -10.35 -4.87 -4.30
N THR A 128 -10.90 -6.06 -4.25
CA THR A 128 -12.35 -6.28 -4.12
C THR A 128 -12.81 -6.43 -2.67
N THR A 129 -11.88 -6.79 -1.76
CA THR A 129 -12.17 -7.01 -0.34
C THR A 129 -11.41 -6.01 0.55
N ASN A 130 -11.98 -5.69 1.72
CA ASN A 130 -11.30 -4.83 2.70
C ASN A 130 -10.07 -5.53 3.31
N GLU A 131 -10.13 -6.84 3.43
CA GLU A 131 -9.04 -7.69 3.94
C GLU A 131 -7.81 -7.59 3.04
N ALA A 132 -8.01 -7.59 1.71
CA ALA A 132 -6.94 -7.41 0.75
C ALA A 132 -6.33 -6.00 0.81
N VAL A 133 -7.15 -4.96 1.01
CA VAL A 133 -6.65 -3.59 1.21
C VAL A 133 -5.84 -3.50 2.51
N ALA A 134 -6.38 -4.02 3.62
CA ALA A 134 -5.70 -4.02 4.91
C ALA A 134 -4.36 -4.79 4.88
N TYR A 135 -4.24 -5.76 3.99
CA TYR A 135 -3.00 -6.52 3.82
C TYR A 135 -1.85 -5.67 3.25
N LEU A 136 -2.16 -4.60 2.49
CA LEU A 136 -1.14 -3.65 2.00
C LEU A 136 -0.45 -2.87 3.13
N ASP A 137 -1.14 -2.63 4.24
CA ASP A 137 -0.67 -1.81 5.36
C ASP A 137 0.15 -2.59 6.38
N LYS A 138 0.37 -3.89 6.15
CA LYS A 138 1.24 -4.69 7.03
C LYS A 138 2.67 -4.19 6.93
N SER A 139 3.34 -4.09 8.09
CA SER A 139 4.69 -3.53 8.26
C SER A 139 5.75 -4.16 7.34
N ASP A 140 5.58 -5.43 6.99
CA ASP A 140 6.52 -6.15 6.12
C ASP A 140 6.22 -5.97 4.61
N GLY A 141 5.16 -5.22 4.27
CA GLY A 141 4.67 -5.11 2.91
C GLY A 141 3.99 -6.39 2.42
N TRP A 142 3.39 -6.32 1.25
CA TRP A 142 2.72 -7.46 0.64
C TRP A 142 3.67 -8.23 -0.30
N SER A 143 3.86 -9.52 -0.01
CA SER A 143 4.57 -10.44 -0.91
C SER A 143 3.55 -11.23 -1.73
N VAL A 144 3.69 -11.20 -3.05
CA VAL A 144 2.83 -11.96 -3.96
C VAL A 144 3.05 -13.46 -3.73
N GLY A 145 1.96 -14.19 -3.62
CA GLY A 145 1.97 -15.63 -3.33
C GLY A 145 1.73 -15.98 -1.85
N VAL A 146 1.65 -14.97 -0.97
CA VAL A 146 1.29 -15.14 0.44
C VAL A 146 0.17 -14.14 0.76
N GLY A 147 -0.98 -14.58 1.24
CA GLY A 147 -2.11 -13.73 1.61
C GLY A 147 -3.26 -13.77 0.61
N PRO A 148 -3.87 -12.62 0.25
CA PRO A 148 -5.05 -12.55 -0.62
C PRO A 148 -4.85 -13.23 -1.97
N SER A 149 -5.93 -13.78 -2.51
CA SER A 149 -5.94 -14.41 -3.83
C SER A 149 -5.76 -13.36 -4.94
N ILE A 150 -4.90 -13.68 -5.92
CA ILE A 150 -4.57 -12.78 -7.03
C ILE A 150 -4.84 -13.48 -8.36
N VAL A 151 -5.49 -12.76 -9.26
CA VAL A 151 -5.66 -13.16 -10.66
C VAL A 151 -5.05 -12.09 -11.55
N VAL A 152 -4.09 -12.51 -12.40
CA VAL A 152 -3.57 -11.64 -13.46
C VAL A 152 -4.50 -11.75 -14.66
N MET A 153 -5.03 -10.61 -15.08
CA MET A 153 -5.97 -10.50 -16.19
C MET A 153 -5.22 -10.19 -17.49
N ASP A 154 -5.41 -11.03 -18.48
CA ASP A 154 -5.07 -10.72 -19.86
C ASP A 154 -6.34 -10.36 -20.67
N GLN A 155 -6.17 -9.92 -21.90
CA GLN A 155 -7.29 -9.54 -22.76
C GLN A 155 -8.30 -10.68 -23.00
N GLY A 156 -7.83 -11.92 -23.04
CA GLY A 156 -8.69 -13.10 -23.21
C GLY A 156 -9.52 -13.38 -21.97
N MET A 157 -8.88 -13.38 -20.81
CA MET A 157 -9.54 -13.56 -19.52
C MET A 157 -10.51 -12.43 -19.20
N ALA A 158 -10.14 -11.18 -19.48
CA ALA A 158 -11.00 -10.02 -19.27
C ALA A 158 -12.30 -10.13 -20.10
N LYS A 159 -12.24 -10.61 -21.33
CA LYS A 159 -13.40 -10.79 -22.20
C LYS A 159 -14.34 -11.90 -21.72
N SER A 160 -13.81 -12.97 -21.15
CA SER A 160 -14.58 -14.13 -20.68
C SER A 160 -15.05 -14.02 -19.22
N ALA A 161 -14.48 -13.10 -18.44
CA ALA A 161 -14.85 -12.90 -17.05
C ALA A 161 -16.31 -12.42 -16.93
N THR A 162 -17.13 -13.18 -16.21
CA THR A 162 -18.49 -12.80 -15.84
C THR A 162 -18.57 -12.38 -14.38
N THR A 163 -19.62 -11.69 -14.01
CA THR A 163 -19.85 -11.25 -12.62
C THR A 163 -19.86 -12.40 -11.62
N GLN A 164 -20.18 -13.61 -12.05
CA GLN A 164 -20.25 -14.82 -11.21
C GLN A 164 -18.91 -15.54 -11.07
N THR A 165 -17.94 -15.29 -11.96
CA THR A 165 -16.61 -15.91 -11.93
C THR A 165 -15.55 -15.08 -11.20
N LEU A 166 -15.91 -13.87 -10.71
CA LEU A 166 -15.01 -12.97 -10.02
C LEU A 166 -15.03 -13.28 -8.50
N SER A 167 -14.26 -14.26 -8.07
CA SER A 167 -14.15 -14.69 -6.67
C SER A 167 -12.80 -14.37 -6.02
N SER A 168 -11.89 -13.73 -6.74
CA SER A 168 -10.57 -13.40 -6.20
C SER A 168 -10.57 -12.04 -5.50
N ASP A 169 -9.66 -11.90 -4.51
CA ASP A 169 -9.54 -10.69 -3.72
C ASP A 169 -8.89 -9.54 -4.50
N VAL A 170 -8.01 -9.87 -5.45
CA VAL A 170 -7.26 -8.89 -6.24
C VAL A 170 -7.19 -9.32 -7.71
N TYR A 171 -7.49 -8.38 -8.60
CA TYR A 171 -7.34 -8.53 -10.05
C TYR A 171 -6.26 -7.59 -10.56
N VAL A 172 -5.29 -8.12 -11.29
CA VAL A 172 -4.12 -7.38 -11.77
C VAL A 172 -4.14 -7.27 -13.28
N PHE A 173 -4.06 -6.06 -13.80
CA PHE A 173 -3.89 -5.77 -15.23
C PHE A 173 -2.49 -5.25 -15.48
N ILE A 174 -1.80 -5.85 -16.45
CA ILE A 174 -0.47 -5.43 -16.93
C ILE A 174 -0.63 -5.00 -18.38
N PHE A 175 -0.23 -3.78 -18.71
CA PHE A 175 -0.45 -3.20 -20.02
C PHE A 175 0.62 -2.16 -20.39
N GLY A 176 0.59 -1.69 -21.63
CA GLY A 176 1.50 -0.64 -22.09
C GLY A 176 2.98 -1.06 -22.12
N GLN A 177 3.26 -2.35 -22.35
CA GLN A 177 4.62 -2.85 -22.43
C GLN A 177 5.41 -2.17 -23.53
N ARG A 178 6.63 -1.72 -23.19
CA ARG A 178 7.60 -1.09 -24.09
C ARG A 178 9.00 -1.65 -23.80
N GLY A 179 9.81 -1.77 -24.85
CA GLY A 179 11.15 -2.35 -24.75
C GLY A 179 11.16 -3.82 -25.16
N LEU A 180 12.34 -4.43 -25.09
CA LEU A 180 12.55 -5.81 -25.46
C LEU A 180 13.08 -6.59 -24.26
N MET A 181 12.38 -7.64 -23.88
CA MET A 181 12.82 -8.62 -22.90
C MET A 181 12.39 -10.00 -23.35
N GLY A 182 13.35 -10.89 -23.55
CA GLY A 182 13.13 -12.28 -23.92
C GLY A 182 13.51 -13.21 -22.78
N GLY A 183 12.85 -14.38 -22.72
CA GLY A 183 13.18 -15.44 -21.79
C GLY A 183 12.07 -15.75 -20.79
N ALA A 184 12.36 -16.70 -19.90
CA ALA A 184 11.50 -17.15 -18.82
C ALA A 184 12.24 -17.08 -17.48
N GLY A 185 11.54 -16.67 -16.43
CA GLY A 185 12.10 -16.61 -15.09
C GLY A 185 11.03 -16.67 -14.02
N VAL A 186 11.45 -17.04 -12.82
CA VAL A 186 10.62 -17.00 -11.61
C VAL A 186 10.83 -15.66 -10.93
N GLN A 187 9.75 -15.06 -10.47
CA GLN A 187 9.74 -13.71 -9.91
C GLN A 187 9.03 -13.66 -8.57
N GLY A 188 9.73 -13.14 -7.55
CA GLY A 188 9.13 -12.73 -6.29
C GLY A 188 8.85 -11.22 -6.31
N GLN A 189 7.68 -10.80 -5.87
CA GLN A 189 7.25 -9.40 -5.87
C GLN A 189 6.87 -8.96 -4.46
N LYS A 190 7.34 -7.78 -4.07
CA LYS A 190 7.00 -7.12 -2.80
C LYS A 190 6.44 -5.72 -3.07
N ILE A 191 5.36 -5.37 -2.37
CA ILE A 191 4.73 -4.06 -2.43
C ILE A 191 4.77 -3.48 -1.02
N THR A 192 5.34 -2.27 -0.88
CA THR A 192 5.55 -1.62 0.43
C THR A 192 5.02 -0.20 0.38
N ARG A 193 4.32 0.25 1.44
CA ARG A 193 3.90 1.66 1.59
C ARG A 193 5.14 2.54 1.80
N ILE A 194 5.22 3.67 1.08
CA ILE A 194 6.33 4.64 1.15
C ILE A 194 5.87 6.06 1.54
N GLY A 195 4.57 6.27 1.71
CA GLY A 195 4.01 7.56 2.14
C GLY A 195 2.48 7.63 2.03
N ASN A 196 1.96 8.72 2.48
CA ASN A 196 0.54 9.09 2.40
C ASN A 196 0.30 10.09 1.26
#